data_4d89ae489044cdfcb8a3f73e8f3b47c3
#
_entry.id   4d89ae489044cdfcb8a3f73e8f3b47c3
#
_cell.length_a   1.000
_cell.length_b   1.000
_cell.length_c   1.000
_cell.angle_alpha   90.00
_cell.angle_beta   90.00
_cell.angle_gamma   90.00
#
_symmetry.space_group_name_H-M   'P 1'
#
loop_
_entity.id
_entity.type
_entity.pdbx_description
1 polymer ?
#
loop_
_entity_poly.entity_id
_entity_poly.type
_entity_poly.pdbx_seq_one_letter_code
_entity_poly.pdbx_strand_id
1 'polypeptide(L)'
;PLVGAFFGHPLLGGGLGVAIESVTLEELPLGGRLDLSAPVAAGVAAWLAVGPEALAVEAAFPVGLAAGWVHARAERALRARRGVHARRAEASLSAGRGPRLGRELASSIGLQAAATFTVTLAAVYVLGPSIARLWPVLPEMARAGARAAFLTAPWLGAGGLAASLWNRA
;
A
#
# COMPACT_ATOMS: atom_id res chain seq x y z
N PRO A 1 -9.45 2.37 8.14
CA PRO A 1 -10.63 2.95 8.83
C PRO A 1 -10.77 4.45 8.58
N LEU A 2 -9.67 5.25 8.66
CA LEU A 2 -9.72 6.72 8.58
C LEU A 2 -10.34 7.23 7.28
N VAL A 3 -9.92 6.69 6.12
CA VAL A 3 -10.48 7.07 4.81
C VAL A 3 -11.97 6.74 4.75
N GLY A 4 -12.36 5.55 5.21
CA GLY A 4 -13.77 5.17 5.27
C GLY A 4 -14.58 6.07 6.21
N ALA A 5 -14.03 6.45 7.36
CA ALA A 5 -14.68 7.37 8.30
C ALA A 5 -14.89 8.77 7.69
N PHE A 6 -13.91 9.27 6.93
CA PHE A 6 -14.00 10.56 6.23
C PHE A 6 -15.18 10.61 5.26
N PHE A 7 -15.50 9.50 4.59
CA PHE A 7 -16.65 9.37 3.69
C PHE A 7 -17.93 8.82 4.37
N GLY A 8 -17.95 8.68 5.70
CA GLY A 8 -19.13 8.17 6.44
C GLY A 8 -19.29 6.64 6.43
N HIS A 9 -18.30 5.89 5.94
CA HIS A 9 -18.32 4.43 5.82
C HIS A 9 -17.16 3.73 6.58
N PRO A 10 -17.03 3.93 7.92
CA PRO A 10 -15.88 3.43 8.67
C PRO A 10 -15.76 1.90 8.67
N LEU A 11 -16.87 1.18 8.68
CA LEU A 11 -16.88 -0.28 8.67
C LEU A 11 -16.38 -0.86 7.34
N LEU A 12 -16.78 -0.26 6.22
CA LEU A 12 -16.34 -0.70 4.90
C LEU A 12 -14.85 -0.42 4.69
N GLY A 13 -14.39 0.78 5.07
CA GLY A 13 -12.97 1.11 5.02
C GLY A 13 -12.14 0.29 6.01
N GLY A 14 -12.71 -0.10 7.15
CA GLY A 14 -12.10 -1.02 8.10
C GLY A 14 -11.98 -2.44 7.54
N GLY A 15 -13.04 -2.96 6.94
CA GLY A 15 -13.05 -4.29 6.33
C GLY A 15 -12.04 -4.45 5.20
N LEU A 16 -11.94 -3.43 4.31
CA LEU A 16 -10.90 -3.38 3.28
C LEU A 16 -9.49 -3.33 3.88
N GLY A 17 -9.30 -2.54 4.93
CA GLY A 17 -8.03 -2.48 5.65
C GLY A 17 -7.64 -3.84 6.21
N VAL A 18 -8.55 -4.52 6.90
CA VAL A 18 -8.33 -5.87 7.45
C VAL A 18 -7.99 -6.87 6.34
N ALA A 19 -8.75 -6.87 5.24
CA ALA A 19 -8.49 -7.79 4.13
C ALA A 19 -7.09 -7.59 3.52
N ILE A 20 -6.66 -6.33 3.35
CA ILE A 20 -5.32 -6.02 2.81
C ILE A 20 -4.22 -6.33 3.81
N GLU A 21 -4.38 -5.96 5.07
CA GLU A 21 -3.43 -6.31 6.14
C GLU A 21 -3.27 -7.82 6.26
N SER A 22 -4.35 -8.57 6.16
CA SER A 22 -4.32 -10.03 6.24
C SER A 22 -3.44 -10.66 5.16
N VAL A 23 -3.48 -10.13 3.94
CA VAL A 23 -2.62 -10.59 2.84
C VAL A 23 -1.13 -10.26 3.09
N THR A 24 -0.85 -9.22 3.88
CA THR A 24 0.51 -8.75 4.16
C THR A 24 1.08 -9.25 5.48
N LEU A 25 0.30 -9.97 6.30
CA LEU A 25 0.73 -10.44 7.62
C LEU A 25 1.95 -11.38 7.59
N GLU A 26 2.14 -12.13 6.52
CA GLU A 26 3.32 -12.98 6.34
C GLU A 26 4.58 -12.17 6.00
N GLU A 27 4.41 -10.95 5.51
CA GLU A 27 5.49 -10.03 5.18
C GLU A 27 5.87 -9.16 6.38
N LEU A 28 6.12 -9.77 7.55
CA LEU A 28 6.70 -9.02 8.66
C LEU A 28 8.01 -8.38 8.15
N PRO A 29 8.24 -7.07 8.39
CA PRO A 29 9.39 -6.34 7.86
C PRO A 29 10.70 -6.71 8.58
N LEU A 30 10.89 -8.00 8.82
CA LEU A 30 12.12 -8.58 9.31
C LEU A 30 13.09 -8.69 8.14
N GLY A 31 13.98 -7.72 8.00
CA GLY A 31 15.03 -7.74 7.00
C GLY A 31 14.89 -6.78 5.82
N GLY A 32 13.98 -5.82 5.86
CA GLY A 32 13.96 -4.71 4.89
C GLY A 32 13.33 -5.00 3.53
N ARG A 33 12.66 -6.15 3.34
CA ARG A 33 11.83 -6.40 2.16
C ARG A 33 10.43 -5.87 2.42
N LEU A 34 10.04 -4.89 1.63
CA LEU A 34 8.67 -4.38 1.56
C LEU A 34 8.15 -4.76 0.16
N ASP A 35 7.40 -5.82 0.06
CA ASP A 35 6.86 -6.28 -1.23
C ASP A 35 5.51 -5.60 -1.53
N LEU A 36 4.78 -5.19 -0.50
CA LEU A 36 3.54 -4.41 -0.59
C LEU A 36 3.49 -3.30 0.46
N SER A 37 2.97 -2.12 0.10
CA SER A 37 2.67 -1.05 1.05
C SER A 37 1.21 -1.14 1.48
N ALA A 38 0.93 -1.87 2.57
CA ALA A 38 -0.42 -2.07 3.08
C ALA A 38 -1.18 -0.76 3.36
N PRO A 39 -0.57 0.29 3.97
CA PRO A 39 -1.27 1.55 4.19
C PRO A 39 -1.73 2.24 2.90
N VAL A 40 -0.90 2.23 1.85
CA VAL A 40 -1.26 2.81 0.54
C VAL A 40 -2.31 1.95 -0.15
N ALA A 41 -2.15 0.63 -0.14
CA ALA A 41 -3.13 -0.30 -0.69
C ALA A 41 -4.51 -0.11 -0.04
N ALA A 42 -4.57 -0.11 1.30
CA ALA A 42 -5.81 0.06 2.05
C ALA A 42 -6.42 1.45 1.86
N GLY A 43 -5.59 2.50 1.81
CA GLY A 43 -6.04 3.87 1.57
C GLY A 43 -6.68 4.04 0.19
N VAL A 44 -6.03 3.54 -0.85
CA VAL A 44 -6.53 3.57 -2.24
C VAL A 44 -7.79 2.73 -2.38
N ALA A 45 -7.80 1.48 -1.90
CA ALA A 45 -8.98 0.62 -1.97
C ALA A 45 -10.18 1.25 -1.25
N ALA A 46 -9.98 1.78 -0.04
CA ALA A 46 -11.04 2.46 0.69
C ALA A 46 -11.54 3.70 -0.05
N TRP A 47 -10.65 4.54 -0.59
CA TRP A 47 -11.06 5.70 -1.36
C TRP A 47 -11.90 5.32 -2.58
N LEU A 48 -11.46 4.32 -3.35
CA LEU A 48 -12.18 3.87 -4.54
C LEU A 48 -13.54 3.26 -4.22
N ALA A 49 -13.69 2.57 -3.08
CA ALA A 49 -14.94 1.94 -2.69
C ALA A 49 -15.97 2.90 -2.10
N VAL A 50 -15.52 3.93 -1.35
CA VAL A 50 -16.43 4.84 -0.62
C VAL A 50 -16.37 6.29 -1.10
N GLY A 51 -15.41 6.62 -1.98
CA GLY A 51 -15.27 7.94 -2.58
C GLY A 51 -16.23 8.17 -3.75
N PRO A 52 -15.98 9.22 -4.56
CA PRO A 52 -16.89 9.64 -5.64
C PRO A 52 -17.20 8.53 -6.67
N GLU A 53 -16.25 7.65 -6.95
CA GLU A 53 -16.42 6.57 -7.92
C GLU A 53 -17.28 5.41 -7.39
N ALA A 54 -17.37 5.25 -6.07
CA ALA A 54 -18.16 4.22 -5.38
C ALA A 54 -18.04 2.83 -6.02
N LEU A 55 -16.80 2.40 -6.30
CA LEU A 55 -16.54 1.10 -6.92
C LEU A 55 -17.01 -0.05 -6.03
N ALA A 56 -17.44 -1.14 -6.65
CA ALA A 56 -17.64 -2.38 -5.92
C ALA A 56 -16.38 -2.77 -5.15
N VAL A 57 -16.53 -3.26 -3.92
CA VAL A 57 -15.41 -3.59 -3.02
C VAL A 57 -14.45 -4.58 -3.66
N GLU A 58 -15.00 -5.57 -4.35
CA GLU A 58 -14.26 -6.57 -5.11
C GLU A 58 -13.47 -6.00 -6.30
N ALA A 59 -13.84 -4.83 -6.81
CA ALA A 59 -13.07 -4.10 -7.82
C ALA A 59 -12.00 -3.21 -7.17
N ALA A 60 -12.33 -2.55 -6.08
CA ALA A 60 -11.43 -1.65 -5.36
C ALA A 60 -10.26 -2.39 -4.69
N PHE A 61 -10.49 -3.60 -4.19
CA PHE A 61 -9.50 -4.42 -3.50
C PHE A 61 -8.25 -4.73 -4.36
N PRO A 62 -8.34 -5.34 -5.55
CA PRO A 62 -7.16 -5.63 -6.37
C PRO A 62 -6.47 -4.37 -6.88
N VAL A 63 -7.21 -3.28 -7.12
CA VAL A 63 -6.61 -1.98 -7.51
C VAL A 63 -5.79 -1.41 -6.36
N GLY A 64 -6.29 -1.51 -5.13
CA GLY A 64 -5.54 -1.13 -3.94
C GLY A 64 -4.25 -1.93 -3.79
N LEU A 65 -4.31 -3.26 -3.94
CA LEU A 65 -3.12 -4.12 -3.91
C LEU A 65 -2.10 -3.72 -4.98
N ALA A 66 -2.54 -3.48 -6.21
CA ALA A 66 -1.67 -3.03 -7.30
C ALA A 66 -1.00 -1.68 -6.97
N ALA A 67 -1.75 -0.72 -6.44
CA ALA A 67 -1.22 0.57 -6.01
C ALA A 67 -0.18 0.42 -4.88
N GLY A 68 -0.47 -0.41 -3.88
CA GLY A 68 0.46 -0.73 -2.79
C GLY A 68 1.76 -1.39 -3.28
N TRP A 69 1.65 -2.28 -4.26
CA TRP A 69 2.82 -2.92 -4.88
C TRP A 69 3.69 -1.93 -5.68
N VAL A 70 3.07 -1.06 -6.48
CA VAL A 70 3.77 0.01 -7.20
C VAL A 70 4.48 0.95 -6.22
N HIS A 71 3.78 1.37 -5.15
CA HIS A 71 4.35 2.22 -4.11
C HIS A 71 5.54 1.54 -3.42
N ALA A 72 5.45 0.27 -3.06
CA ALA A 72 6.55 -0.47 -2.44
C ALA A 72 7.79 -0.54 -3.35
N ARG A 73 7.60 -0.63 -4.67
CA ARG A 73 8.70 -0.55 -5.64
C ARG A 73 9.35 0.83 -5.68
N ALA A 74 8.54 1.89 -5.70
CA ALA A 74 9.03 3.26 -5.61
C ALA A 74 9.80 3.49 -4.31
N GLU A 75 9.27 3.03 -3.18
CA GLU A 75 9.92 3.13 -1.88
C GLU A 75 11.27 2.41 -1.82
N ARG A 76 11.39 1.22 -2.42
CA ARG A 76 12.68 0.51 -2.53
C ARG A 76 13.73 1.33 -3.27
N ALA A 77 13.36 1.96 -4.39
CA ALA A 77 14.24 2.85 -5.12
C ALA A 77 14.67 4.08 -4.30
N LEU A 78 13.74 4.65 -3.52
CA LEU A 78 14.02 5.77 -2.63
C LEU A 78 14.93 5.37 -1.45
N ARG A 79 14.75 4.18 -0.89
CA ARG A 79 15.64 3.65 0.17
C ARG A 79 17.06 3.45 -0.34
N ALA A 80 17.25 2.96 -1.55
CA ALA A 80 18.58 2.85 -2.16
C ALA A 80 19.27 4.22 -2.28
N ARG A 81 18.54 5.26 -2.70
CA ARG A 81 19.06 6.64 -2.75
C ARG A 81 19.41 7.17 -1.37
N ARG A 82 18.55 6.95 -0.36
CA ARG A 82 18.82 7.35 1.04
C ARG A 82 20.09 6.71 1.58
N GLY A 83 20.38 5.47 1.25
CA GLY A 83 21.62 4.80 1.61
C GLY A 83 22.88 5.50 1.06
N VAL A 84 22.80 6.10 -0.13
CA VAL A 84 23.90 6.92 -0.68
C VAL A 84 24.08 8.22 0.12
N HIS A 85 22.99 8.89 0.48
CA HIS A 85 23.03 10.11 1.28
C HIS A 85 23.58 9.85 2.70
N ALA A 86 23.16 8.73 3.32
CA ALA A 86 23.68 8.33 4.63
C ALA A 86 25.20 8.14 4.61
N ARG A 87 25.73 7.41 3.61
CA ARG A 87 27.19 7.22 3.46
C ARG A 87 27.94 8.55 3.23
N ARG A 88 27.36 9.50 2.50
CA ARG A 88 27.96 10.83 2.30
C ARG A 88 27.95 11.65 3.58
N ALA A 89 26.89 11.57 4.37
CA ALA A 89 26.81 12.23 5.67
C ALA A 89 27.89 11.68 6.64
N GLU A 90 28.06 10.37 6.68
CA GLU A 90 29.07 9.68 7.47
C GLU A 90 30.50 10.09 7.06
N ALA A 91 30.79 10.13 5.77
CA ALA A 91 32.06 10.61 5.23
C ALA A 91 32.31 12.09 5.56
N SER A 92 31.28 12.92 5.62
CA SER A 92 31.39 14.33 6.02
C SER A 92 31.73 14.47 7.51
N LEU A 93 31.11 13.64 8.36
CA LEU A 93 31.38 13.60 9.79
C LEU A 93 32.82 13.15 10.08
N SER A 94 33.29 12.10 9.43
CA SER A 94 34.66 11.59 9.57
C SER A 94 35.71 12.62 9.10
N ALA A 95 35.33 13.51 8.18
CA ALA A 95 36.17 14.62 7.72
C ALA A 95 36.07 15.90 8.62
N GLY A 96 35.42 15.83 9.79
CA GLY A 96 35.20 16.94 10.70
C GLY A 96 34.26 18.04 10.20
N ARG A 97 33.48 17.75 9.14
CA ARG A 97 32.51 18.68 8.58
C ARG A 97 31.12 18.32 9.08
N GLY A 98 30.38 19.29 9.63
CA GLY A 98 29.00 19.08 10.07
C GLY A 98 28.08 18.76 8.88
N PRO A 99 27.38 17.60 8.84
CA PRO A 99 26.43 17.28 7.79
C PRO A 99 25.21 18.21 7.87
N ARG A 100 24.66 18.57 6.72
CA ARG A 100 23.41 19.35 6.63
C ARG A 100 22.18 18.46 6.84
N LEU A 101 22.09 17.79 8.00
CA LEU A 101 21.08 16.78 8.33
C LEU A 101 19.65 17.27 8.12
N GLY A 102 19.34 18.51 8.51
CA GLY A 102 17.98 19.05 8.35
C GLY A 102 17.53 19.10 6.88
N ARG A 103 18.42 19.49 5.96
CA ARG A 103 18.12 19.54 4.52
C ARG A 103 17.98 18.15 3.93
N GLU A 104 18.84 17.22 4.30
CA GLU A 104 18.79 15.83 3.84
C GLU A 104 17.51 15.14 4.34
N LEU A 105 17.12 15.36 5.59
CA LEU A 105 15.88 14.84 6.16
C LEU A 105 14.66 15.43 5.47
N ALA A 106 14.58 16.75 5.30
CA ALA A 106 13.47 17.41 4.62
C ALA A 106 13.33 16.93 3.16
N SER A 107 14.43 16.79 2.44
CA SER A 107 14.47 16.24 1.09
C SER A 107 13.96 14.80 1.03
N SER A 108 14.40 13.97 1.98
CA SER A 108 13.96 12.56 2.06
C SER A 108 12.47 12.42 2.35
N ILE A 109 11.94 13.20 3.31
CA ILE A 109 10.51 13.22 3.64
C ILE A 109 9.70 13.77 2.46
N GLY A 110 10.13 14.87 1.86
CA GLY A 110 9.45 15.47 0.71
C GLY A 110 9.37 14.51 -0.47
N LEU A 111 10.45 13.79 -0.77
CA LEU A 111 10.47 12.81 -1.85
C LEU A 111 9.57 11.60 -1.55
N GLN A 112 9.53 11.14 -0.30
CA GLN A 112 8.62 10.07 0.13
C GLN A 112 7.16 10.53 0.02
N ALA A 113 6.84 11.71 0.51
CA ALA A 113 5.50 12.28 0.41
C ALA A 113 5.07 12.45 -1.05
N ALA A 114 5.95 12.96 -1.92
CA ALA A 114 5.68 13.11 -3.34
C ALA A 114 5.42 11.75 -4.02
N ALA A 115 6.21 10.72 -3.72
CA ALA A 115 6.00 9.39 -4.29
C ALA A 115 4.65 8.80 -3.84
N THR A 116 4.34 8.87 -2.54
CA THR A 116 3.06 8.39 -2.01
C THR A 116 1.88 9.13 -2.64
N PHE A 117 1.97 10.45 -2.70
CA PHE A 117 0.94 11.31 -3.29
C PHE A 117 0.72 10.99 -4.78
N THR A 118 1.81 10.88 -5.56
CA THR A 118 1.73 10.57 -6.99
C THR A 118 1.09 9.21 -7.24
N VAL A 119 1.49 8.16 -6.51
CA VAL A 119 0.91 6.82 -6.68
C VAL A 119 -0.57 6.82 -6.29
N THR A 120 -0.92 7.47 -5.17
CA THR A 120 -2.31 7.55 -4.71
C THR A 120 -3.18 8.32 -5.70
N LEU A 121 -2.73 9.49 -6.16
CA LEU A 121 -3.48 10.27 -7.15
C LEU A 121 -3.64 9.52 -8.47
N ALA A 122 -2.58 8.89 -8.98
CA ALA A 122 -2.66 8.10 -10.20
C ALA A 122 -3.65 6.93 -10.04
N ALA A 123 -3.64 6.24 -8.90
CA ALA A 123 -4.58 5.16 -8.65
C ALA A 123 -6.03 5.66 -8.57
N VAL A 124 -6.27 6.76 -7.86
CA VAL A 124 -7.63 7.28 -7.66
C VAL A 124 -8.19 7.95 -8.92
N TYR A 125 -7.43 8.85 -9.55
CA TYR A 125 -7.96 9.69 -10.63
C TYR A 125 -7.73 9.14 -12.03
N VAL A 126 -6.82 8.17 -12.22
CA VAL A 126 -6.58 7.53 -13.52
C VAL A 126 -7.15 6.12 -13.53
N LEU A 127 -6.76 5.28 -12.56
CA LEU A 127 -7.23 3.90 -12.53
C LEU A 127 -8.70 3.80 -12.06
N GLY A 128 -9.12 4.57 -11.08
CA GLY A 128 -10.49 4.56 -10.56
C GLY A 128 -11.54 4.70 -11.67
N PRO A 129 -11.58 5.82 -12.42
CA PRO A 129 -12.53 6.00 -13.52
C PRO A 129 -12.39 4.95 -14.63
N SER A 130 -11.16 4.48 -14.90
CA SER A 130 -10.92 3.44 -15.90
C SER A 130 -11.56 2.10 -15.47
N ILE A 131 -11.36 1.72 -14.22
CA ILE A 131 -11.95 0.51 -13.66
C ILE A 131 -13.47 0.64 -13.53
N ALA A 132 -13.99 1.81 -13.14
CA ALA A 132 -15.44 2.05 -13.09
C ALA A 132 -16.13 1.76 -14.43
N ARG A 133 -15.48 2.13 -15.55
CA ARG A 133 -15.98 1.87 -16.90
C ARG A 133 -15.82 0.42 -17.34
N LEU A 134 -14.69 -0.21 -16.95
CA LEU A 134 -14.38 -1.59 -17.37
C LEU A 134 -15.10 -2.64 -16.54
N TRP A 135 -15.33 -2.38 -15.26
CA TRP A 135 -15.91 -3.35 -14.34
C TRP A 135 -17.24 -3.95 -14.80
N PRO A 136 -18.22 -3.17 -15.28
CA PRO A 136 -19.50 -3.71 -15.74
C PRO A 136 -19.38 -4.61 -16.98
N VAL A 137 -18.36 -4.40 -17.81
CA VAL A 137 -18.17 -5.16 -19.07
C VAL A 137 -17.27 -6.39 -18.89
N LEU A 138 -16.68 -6.56 -17.71
CA LEU A 138 -15.88 -7.76 -17.41
C LEU A 138 -16.76 -9.01 -17.39
N PRO A 139 -16.23 -10.16 -17.87
CA PRO A 139 -16.90 -11.45 -17.74
C PRO A 139 -17.26 -11.75 -16.28
N GLU A 140 -18.42 -12.41 -16.06
CA GLU A 140 -18.89 -12.77 -14.72
C GLU A 140 -17.84 -13.58 -13.95
N MET A 141 -17.12 -14.48 -14.63
CA MET A 141 -16.05 -15.27 -14.02
C MET A 141 -14.94 -14.39 -13.43
N ALA A 142 -14.55 -13.30 -14.08
CA ALA A 142 -13.53 -12.38 -13.59
C ALA A 142 -14.03 -11.63 -12.35
N ARG A 143 -15.28 -11.16 -12.36
CA ARG A 143 -15.90 -10.48 -11.22
C ARG A 143 -16.07 -11.43 -10.03
N ALA A 144 -16.52 -12.65 -10.28
CA ALA A 144 -16.64 -13.70 -9.27
C ALA A 144 -15.27 -14.06 -8.67
N GLY A 145 -14.22 -14.16 -9.49
CA GLY A 145 -12.85 -14.37 -9.03
C GLY A 145 -12.34 -13.25 -8.11
N ALA A 146 -12.56 -12.00 -8.48
CA ALA A 146 -12.19 -10.85 -7.64
C ALA A 146 -12.95 -10.82 -6.31
N ARG A 147 -14.26 -11.16 -6.34
CA ARG A 147 -15.09 -11.30 -5.13
C ARG A 147 -14.55 -12.42 -4.22
N ALA A 148 -14.25 -13.59 -4.80
CA ALA A 148 -13.67 -14.71 -4.05
C ALA A 148 -12.34 -14.32 -3.42
N ALA A 149 -11.44 -13.65 -4.16
CA ALA A 149 -10.17 -13.17 -3.65
C ALA A 149 -10.34 -12.21 -2.46
N PHE A 150 -11.27 -11.26 -2.52
CA PHE A 150 -11.57 -10.37 -1.41
C PHE A 150 -12.09 -11.10 -0.19
N LEU A 151 -13.05 -12.03 -0.37
CA LEU A 151 -13.67 -12.78 0.73
C LEU A 151 -12.70 -13.79 1.39
N THR A 152 -11.75 -14.34 0.63
CA THR A 152 -10.78 -15.30 1.15
C THR A 152 -9.54 -14.63 1.78
N ALA A 153 -9.26 -13.37 1.48
CA ALA A 153 -8.09 -12.65 1.97
C ALA A 153 -7.90 -12.73 3.50
N PRO A 154 -8.92 -12.49 4.36
CA PRO A 154 -8.77 -12.60 5.81
C PRO A 154 -8.43 -14.03 6.27
N TRP A 155 -8.96 -15.04 5.59
CA TRP A 155 -8.71 -16.45 5.92
C TRP A 155 -7.30 -16.88 5.56
N LEU A 156 -6.75 -16.38 4.44
CA LEU A 156 -5.36 -16.62 4.06
C LEU A 156 -4.40 -16.03 5.12
N GLY A 157 -4.65 -14.81 5.58
CA GLY A 157 -3.85 -14.21 6.65
C GLY A 157 -3.93 -14.98 7.96
N ALA A 158 -5.13 -15.40 8.38
CA ALA A 158 -5.32 -16.20 9.57
C ALA A 158 -4.61 -17.57 9.46
N GLY A 159 -4.70 -18.21 8.30
CA GLY A 159 -4.03 -19.49 8.01
C GLY A 159 -2.51 -19.33 8.05
N GLY A 160 -1.95 -18.28 7.45
CA GLY A 160 -0.53 -17.98 7.47
C GLY A 160 -0.01 -17.75 8.89
N LEU A 161 -0.72 -16.98 9.70
CA LEU A 161 -0.40 -16.78 11.12
C LEU A 161 -0.41 -18.10 11.89
N ALA A 162 -1.44 -18.92 11.72
CA ALA A 162 -1.53 -20.21 12.38
C ALA A 162 -0.37 -21.13 11.99
N ALA A 163 -0.04 -21.19 10.70
CA ALA A 163 1.10 -21.98 10.21
C ALA A 163 2.44 -21.46 10.76
N SER A 164 2.61 -20.13 10.85
CA SER A 164 3.83 -19.53 11.40
C SER A 164 4.03 -19.83 12.88
N LEU A 165 2.95 -19.86 13.65
CA LEU A 165 2.97 -20.23 15.08
C LEU A 165 3.26 -21.71 15.27
N TRP A 166 2.66 -22.55 14.42
CA TRP A 166 2.89 -24.01 14.48
C TRP A 166 4.35 -24.39 14.20
N ASN A 167 4.98 -23.74 13.24
CA ASN A 167 6.37 -24.01 12.87
C ASN A 167 7.41 -23.48 13.88
N ARG A 168 6.98 -22.69 14.87
CA ARG A 168 7.85 -22.15 15.93
C ARG A 168 7.73 -22.89 17.26
N ALA A 169 6.71 -23.74 17.41
CA ALA A 169 6.49 -24.61 18.57
C ALA A 169 7.21 -25.94 18.40
#